data_1b06035177cb8752597952f783f5de77
#
_entry.id   1b06035177cb8752597952f783f5de77
#
_cell.length_a   1.000
_cell.length_b   1.000
_cell.length_c   1.000
_cell.angle_alpha   90.00
_cell.angle_beta   90.00
_cell.angle_gamma   90.00
#
_symmetry.space_group_name_H-M   'P 1'
#
loop_
_entity.id
_entity.type
_entity.pdbx_description
1 polymer ?
#
loop_
_entity_poly.entity_id
_entity_poly.type
_entity_poly.pdbx_seq_one_letter_code
_entity_poly.pdbx_strand_id
1 'polypeptide(L)'
;MSNQVLMFYFIFHILAFITLGLYQFEYRYLKLVFYTSIFFWFFSLIIFNKILFPISLNFFLSFQLLTSFKSLNLHFEAKLSEYLNFYIMFYYICAFYCQIFVILVFFFNYINTDLKLIKRFRKLFYYLFIFFSTLITPPDVISQLWCSICLICIYEILIFINIFFLIFKKFNLVTN
;
A
#
# COMPACT_ATOMS: atom_id res chain seq x y z
N MET A 1 -9.44 -9.45 -11.24
CA MET A 1 -9.12 -8.20 -11.96
C MET A 1 -10.34 -7.46 -12.49
N SER A 2 -11.30 -8.11 -13.13
CA SER A 2 -12.54 -7.46 -13.63
C SER A 2 -13.27 -6.63 -12.57
N ASN A 3 -13.49 -7.16 -11.37
CA ASN A 3 -14.19 -6.46 -10.29
C ASN A 3 -13.49 -5.18 -9.83
N GLN A 4 -12.17 -5.12 -9.87
CA GLN A 4 -11.42 -3.91 -9.48
C GLN A 4 -11.54 -2.82 -10.54
N VAL A 5 -11.48 -3.18 -11.83
CA VAL A 5 -11.70 -2.23 -12.93
C VAL A 5 -13.11 -1.67 -12.86
N LEU A 6 -14.12 -2.51 -12.61
CA LEU A 6 -15.50 -2.07 -12.40
C LEU A 6 -15.64 -1.12 -11.21
N MET A 7 -14.94 -1.36 -10.08
CA MET A 7 -14.93 -0.47 -8.93
C MET A 7 -14.36 0.90 -9.29
N PHE A 8 -13.24 0.97 -10.02
CA PHE A 8 -12.66 2.26 -10.46
C PHE A 8 -13.60 3.00 -11.43
N TYR A 9 -14.22 2.29 -12.36
CA TYR A 9 -15.21 2.87 -13.26
C TYR A 9 -16.38 3.46 -12.49
N PHE A 10 -16.91 2.73 -11.50
CA PHE A 10 -18.02 3.19 -10.65
C PHE A 10 -17.63 4.41 -9.81
N ILE A 11 -16.45 4.39 -9.18
CA ILE A 11 -15.91 5.54 -8.44
C ILE A 11 -15.73 6.75 -9.35
N PHE A 12 -15.24 6.56 -10.57
CA PHE A 12 -15.10 7.65 -11.54
C PHE A 12 -16.45 8.31 -11.87
N HIS A 13 -17.51 7.55 -12.09
CA HIS A 13 -18.85 8.09 -12.36
C HIS A 13 -19.43 8.83 -11.14
N ILE A 14 -19.25 8.30 -9.93
CA ILE A 14 -19.65 8.98 -8.70
C ILE A 14 -18.90 10.31 -8.57
N LEU A 15 -17.58 10.30 -8.78
CA LEU A 15 -16.78 11.53 -8.73
C LEU A 15 -17.22 12.55 -9.78
N ALA A 16 -17.48 12.11 -11.01
CA ALA A 16 -17.96 12.98 -12.08
C ALA A 16 -19.30 13.64 -11.71
N PHE A 17 -20.18 12.92 -11.03
CA PHE A 17 -21.45 13.49 -10.52
C PHE A 17 -21.22 14.48 -9.38
N ILE A 18 -20.36 14.15 -8.42
CA ILE A 18 -20.07 15.00 -7.26
C ILE A 18 -19.37 16.31 -7.69
N THR A 19 -18.53 16.27 -8.73
CA THR A 19 -17.78 17.46 -9.19
C THR A 19 -18.64 18.62 -9.62
N LEU A 20 -19.89 18.39 -10.00
CA LEU A 20 -20.85 19.43 -10.37
C LEU A 20 -21.24 20.36 -9.21
N GLY A 21 -21.13 19.87 -7.95
CA GLY A 21 -21.50 20.64 -6.75
C GLY A 21 -20.31 21.15 -5.92
N LEU A 22 -19.05 20.90 -6.34
CA LEU A 22 -17.86 21.20 -5.56
C LEU A 22 -17.24 22.54 -5.92
N TYR A 23 -16.66 23.22 -4.92
CA TYR A 23 -15.81 24.38 -5.15
C TYR A 23 -14.51 23.98 -5.86
N GLN A 24 -13.91 24.91 -6.60
CA GLN A 24 -12.71 24.63 -7.42
C GLN A 24 -11.53 24.08 -6.63
N PHE A 25 -11.36 24.48 -5.38
CA PHE A 25 -10.27 23.97 -4.54
C PHE A 25 -10.53 22.52 -4.08
N GLU A 26 -11.77 22.16 -3.74
CA GLU A 26 -12.18 20.80 -3.37
C GLU A 26 -12.04 19.84 -4.55
N TYR A 27 -12.41 20.29 -5.74
CA TYR A 27 -12.22 19.54 -6.97
C TYR A 27 -10.75 19.17 -7.20
N ARG A 28 -9.81 20.11 -6.96
CA ARG A 28 -8.36 19.83 -7.09
C ARG A 28 -7.91 18.75 -6.12
N TYR A 29 -8.39 18.74 -4.88
CA TYR A 29 -8.07 17.71 -3.90
C TYR A 29 -8.62 16.34 -4.30
N LEU A 30 -9.87 16.27 -4.74
CA LEU A 30 -10.47 15.01 -5.20
C LEU A 30 -9.73 14.43 -6.40
N LYS A 31 -9.39 15.29 -7.37
CA LYS A 31 -8.60 14.89 -8.52
C LYS A 31 -7.25 14.31 -8.12
N LEU A 32 -6.55 14.93 -7.18
CA LEU A 32 -5.28 14.43 -6.65
C LEU A 32 -5.46 13.06 -5.99
N VAL A 33 -6.45 12.89 -5.12
CA VAL A 33 -6.75 11.61 -4.45
C VAL A 33 -7.06 10.52 -5.46
N PHE A 34 -7.81 10.83 -6.51
CA PHE A 34 -8.14 9.85 -7.55
C PHE A 34 -6.90 9.39 -8.33
N TYR A 35 -6.05 10.32 -8.78
CA TYR A 35 -4.82 9.96 -9.50
C TYR A 35 -3.83 9.20 -8.62
N THR A 36 -3.67 9.60 -7.35
CA THR A 36 -2.82 8.87 -6.40
C THR A 36 -3.36 7.47 -6.13
N SER A 37 -4.69 7.28 -6.03
CA SER A 37 -5.30 5.98 -5.87
C SER A 37 -5.01 5.05 -7.04
N ILE A 38 -5.14 5.53 -8.28
CA ILE A 38 -4.80 4.75 -9.48
C ILE A 38 -3.31 4.40 -9.48
N PHE A 39 -2.43 5.37 -9.17
CA PHE A 39 -0.99 5.14 -9.10
C PHE A 39 -0.64 4.03 -8.10
N PHE A 40 -1.14 4.11 -6.86
CA PHE A 40 -0.89 3.11 -5.83
C PHE A 40 -1.51 1.75 -6.16
N TRP A 41 -2.60 1.72 -6.92
CA TRP A 41 -3.16 0.47 -7.41
C TRP A 41 -2.23 -0.24 -8.40
N PHE A 42 -1.70 0.46 -9.41
CA PHE A 42 -0.69 -0.11 -10.31
C PHE A 42 0.58 -0.52 -9.58
N PHE A 43 1.01 0.28 -8.61
CA PHE A 43 2.17 -0.01 -7.78
C PHE A 43 1.97 -1.29 -6.95
N SER A 44 0.77 -1.50 -6.40
CA SER A 44 0.43 -2.74 -5.68
C SER A 44 0.53 -3.98 -6.56
N LEU A 45 0.11 -3.91 -7.83
CA LEU A 45 0.25 -5.02 -8.79
C LEU A 45 1.72 -5.40 -9.00
N ILE A 46 2.60 -4.41 -9.14
CA ILE A 46 4.03 -4.64 -9.37
C ILE A 46 4.68 -5.26 -8.12
N ILE A 47 4.44 -4.69 -6.94
CA ILE A 47 4.99 -5.20 -5.67
C ILE A 47 4.51 -6.62 -5.41
N PHE A 48 3.22 -6.86 -5.57
CA PHE A 48 2.64 -8.18 -5.33
C PHE A 48 3.29 -9.24 -6.23
N ASN A 49 3.29 -9.03 -7.55
CA ASN A 49 3.76 -10.04 -8.48
C ASN A 49 5.29 -10.23 -8.48
N LYS A 50 6.06 -9.16 -8.20
CA LYS A 50 7.53 -9.23 -8.26
C LYS A 50 8.20 -9.58 -6.94
N ILE A 51 7.58 -9.22 -5.83
CA ILE A 51 8.22 -9.32 -4.51
C ILE A 51 7.43 -10.26 -3.59
N LEU A 52 6.19 -9.93 -3.26
CA LEU A 52 5.46 -10.62 -2.19
C LEU A 52 5.10 -12.06 -2.57
N PHE A 53 4.56 -12.26 -3.77
CA PHE A 53 4.11 -13.57 -4.20
C PHE A 53 5.27 -14.58 -4.37
N PRO A 54 6.40 -14.24 -5.01
CA PRO A 54 7.56 -15.15 -5.10
C PRO A 54 8.15 -15.50 -3.72
N ILE A 55 8.23 -14.52 -2.81
CA ILE A 55 8.74 -14.77 -1.45
C ILE A 55 7.84 -15.77 -0.71
N SER A 56 6.51 -15.59 -0.78
CA SER A 56 5.56 -16.48 -0.12
C SER A 56 5.62 -17.91 -0.70
N LEU A 57 5.74 -18.06 -2.01
CA LEU A 57 5.89 -19.36 -2.64
C LEU A 57 7.19 -20.05 -2.24
N ASN A 58 8.31 -19.34 -2.26
CA ASN A 58 9.61 -19.88 -1.84
C ASN A 58 9.59 -20.33 -0.38
N PHE A 59 8.89 -19.60 0.49
CA PHE A 59 8.69 -20.00 1.87
C PHE A 59 7.98 -21.36 1.96
N PHE A 60 6.85 -21.55 1.29
CA PHE A 60 6.13 -22.84 1.29
C PHE A 60 6.97 -23.99 0.70
N LEU A 61 7.71 -23.73 -0.38
CA LEU A 61 8.59 -24.73 -0.99
C LEU A 61 9.76 -25.11 -0.07
N SER A 62 10.28 -24.17 0.74
CA SER A 62 11.35 -24.47 1.69
C SER A 62 10.92 -25.46 2.76
N PHE A 63 9.66 -25.47 3.18
CA PHE A 63 9.13 -26.47 4.10
C PHE A 63 9.15 -27.87 3.52
N GLN A 64 8.86 -28.04 2.24
CA GLN A 64 8.96 -29.35 1.58
C GLN A 64 10.39 -29.91 1.65
N LEU A 65 11.39 -29.06 1.42
CA LEU A 65 12.80 -29.46 1.49
C LEU A 65 13.21 -29.87 2.92
N LEU A 66 12.78 -29.11 3.93
CA LEU A 66 13.08 -29.38 5.33
C LEU A 66 12.43 -30.68 5.83
N THR A 67 11.27 -31.04 5.34
CA THR A 67 10.54 -32.25 5.75
C THR A 67 11.01 -33.51 5.03
N SER A 68 11.61 -33.39 3.84
CA SER A 68 12.20 -34.53 3.12
C SER A 68 13.39 -35.16 3.83
N PHE A 69 14.05 -34.43 4.75
CA PHE A 69 15.13 -34.97 5.61
C PHE A 69 14.62 -35.70 6.87
N LYS A 70 13.34 -35.62 7.18
CA LYS A 70 12.69 -36.38 8.26
C LYS A 70 11.85 -37.50 7.64
N SER A 71 11.65 -38.60 8.34
CA SER A 71 10.96 -39.82 7.93
C SER A 71 9.54 -39.67 7.31
N LEU A 72 9.04 -38.48 7.17
CA LEU A 72 7.77 -38.08 6.53
C LEU A 72 8.06 -37.37 5.22
N ASN A 73 7.80 -38.05 4.10
CA ASN A 73 7.84 -37.43 2.77
C ASN A 73 6.54 -36.61 2.56
N LEU A 74 6.56 -35.32 2.95
CA LEU A 74 5.48 -34.41 2.64
C LEU A 74 5.72 -33.82 1.24
N HIS A 75 4.86 -34.16 0.28
CA HIS A 75 4.86 -33.57 -1.03
C HIS A 75 3.87 -32.37 -1.04
N PHE A 76 4.35 -31.22 -1.46
CA PHE A 76 3.49 -30.07 -1.67
C PHE A 76 2.79 -30.22 -3.02
N GLU A 77 1.56 -30.68 -3.01
CA GLU A 77 0.69 -30.73 -4.17
C GLU A 77 -0.33 -29.58 -4.09
N ALA A 78 -0.03 -28.50 -4.80
CA ALA A 78 -0.96 -27.36 -4.86
C ALA A 78 -2.15 -27.70 -5.75
N LYS A 79 -3.34 -27.88 -5.17
CA LYS A 79 -4.57 -27.92 -5.94
C LYS A 79 -4.79 -26.56 -6.60
N LEU A 80 -5.09 -26.54 -7.89
CA LEU A 80 -5.22 -25.31 -8.68
C LEU A 80 -6.25 -24.33 -8.05
N SER A 81 -7.36 -24.84 -7.53
CA SER A 81 -8.39 -24.02 -6.90
C SER A 81 -7.90 -23.32 -5.63
N GLU A 82 -7.17 -24.04 -4.78
CA GLU A 82 -6.60 -23.49 -3.53
C GLU A 82 -5.51 -22.46 -3.81
N TYR A 83 -4.66 -22.74 -4.80
CA TYR A 83 -3.63 -21.82 -5.27
C TYR A 83 -4.21 -20.51 -5.79
N LEU A 84 -5.25 -20.58 -6.64
CA LEU A 84 -5.92 -19.40 -7.17
C LEU A 84 -6.63 -18.59 -6.09
N ASN A 85 -7.29 -19.25 -5.15
CA ASN A 85 -7.94 -18.60 -4.02
C ASN A 85 -6.91 -17.88 -3.13
N PHE A 86 -5.79 -18.53 -2.82
CA PHE A 86 -4.69 -17.93 -2.08
C PHE A 86 -4.13 -16.70 -2.81
N TYR A 87 -3.86 -16.82 -4.12
CA TYR A 87 -3.35 -15.73 -4.94
C TYR A 87 -4.29 -14.52 -4.92
N ILE A 88 -5.59 -14.74 -5.13
CA ILE A 88 -6.59 -13.69 -5.16
C ILE A 88 -6.74 -13.02 -3.80
N MET A 89 -6.88 -13.81 -2.73
CA MET A 89 -7.02 -13.27 -1.37
C MET A 89 -5.80 -12.44 -0.96
N PHE A 90 -4.61 -12.95 -1.21
CA PHE A 90 -3.36 -12.29 -0.86
C PHE A 90 -3.15 -11.01 -1.67
N TYR A 91 -3.54 -11.01 -2.96
CA TYR A 91 -3.53 -9.81 -3.79
C TYR A 91 -4.47 -8.72 -3.25
N TYR A 92 -5.71 -9.07 -2.84
CA TYR A 92 -6.64 -8.09 -2.28
C TYR A 92 -6.11 -7.46 -0.99
N ILE A 93 -5.48 -8.24 -0.14
CA ILE A 93 -4.84 -7.74 1.08
C ILE A 93 -3.74 -6.73 0.72
N CYS A 94 -2.84 -7.07 -0.21
CA CYS A 94 -1.78 -6.19 -0.67
C CYS A 94 -2.32 -4.88 -1.27
N ALA A 95 -3.33 -4.97 -2.13
CA ALA A 95 -3.96 -3.82 -2.76
C ALA A 95 -4.60 -2.88 -1.72
N PHE A 96 -5.29 -3.45 -0.72
CA PHE A 96 -5.88 -2.68 0.37
C PHE A 96 -4.82 -1.89 1.15
N TYR A 97 -3.68 -2.51 1.48
CA TYR A 97 -2.61 -1.80 2.18
C TYR A 97 -1.98 -0.69 1.36
N CYS A 98 -1.83 -0.87 0.05
CA CYS A 98 -1.35 0.21 -0.80
C CYS A 98 -2.32 1.40 -0.83
N GLN A 99 -3.63 1.18 -0.67
CA GLN A 99 -4.61 2.26 -0.57
C GLN A 99 -4.51 3.05 0.74
N ILE A 100 -3.95 2.50 1.80
CA ILE A 100 -3.70 3.25 3.05
C ILE A 100 -2.76 4.43 2.78
N PHE A 101 -1.79 4.30 1.86
CA PHE A 101 -0.91 5.40 1.49
C PHE A 101 -1.65 6.57 0.82
N VAL A 102 -2.73 6.29 0.09
CA VAL A 102 -3.60 7.35 -0.48
C VAL A 102 -4.25 8.17 0.64
N ILE A 103 -4.76 7.48 1.66
CA ILE A 103 -5.35 8.13 2.85
C ILE A 103 -4.29 8.98 3.55
N LEU A 104 -3.05 8.49 3.65
CA LEU A 104 -1.94 9.24 4.23
C LEU A 104 -1.59 10.51 3.44
N VAL A 105 -1.54 10.41 2.11
CA VAL A 105 -1.30 11.58 1.24
C VAL A 105 -2.38 12.64 1.45
N PHE A 106 -3.66 12.21 1.52
CA PHE A 106 -4.78 13.11 1.79
C PHE A 106 -4.66 13.75 3.18
N PHE A 107 -4.36 12.95 4.20
CA PHE A 107 -4.20 13.40 5.57
C PHE A 107 -3.06 14.43 5.71
N PHE A 108 -1.92 14.20 5.07
CA PHE A 108 -0.80 15.15 5.08
C PHE A 108 -1.14 16.46 4.37
N ASN A 109 -1.87 16.40 3.25
CA ASN A 109 -2.32 17.62 2.56
C ASN A 109 -3.30 18.42 3.39
N TYR A 110 -4.12 17.78 4.23
CA TYR A 110 -5.06 18.45 5.13
C TYR A 110 -4.34 19.09 6.34
N ILE A 111 -3.34 18.41 6.91
CA ILE A 111 -2.59 18.89 8.11
C ILE A 111 -1.50 19.92 7.74
N ASN A 112 -1.46 20.41 6.54
CA ASN A 112 -0.44 21.27 5.93
C ASN A 112 0.22 22.36 6.80
N THR A 113 -0.14 22.52 8.09
CA THR A 113 0.33 23.61 8.94
C THR A 113 1.20 23.17 10.11
N ASP A 114 1.11 21.92 10.60
CA ASP A 114 1.76 21.52 11.85
C ASP A 114 2.75 20.36 11.69
N LEU A 115 4.02 20.69 11.45
CA LEU A 115 5.13 19.72 11.48
C LEU A 115 5.22 18.93 12.81
N LYS A 116 4.73 19.50 13.91
CA LYS A 116 4.68 18.83 15.23
C LYS A 116 3.72 17.64 15.22
N LEU A 117 2.58 17.74 14.55
CA LEU A 117 1.62 16.65 14.41
C LEU A 117 2.21 15.49 13.59
N ILE A 118 2.86 15.79 12.48
CA ILE A 118 3.53 14.78 11.63
C ILE A 118 4.56 13.98 12.45
N LYS A 119 5.38 14.65 13.26
CA LYS A 119 6.35 14.00 14.14
C LYS A 119 5.70 13.09 15.18
N ARG A 120 4.55 13.50 15.74
CA ARG A 120 3.82 12.72 16.75
C ARG A 120 3.22 11.45 16.16
N PHE A 121 2.67 11.54 14.95
CA PHE A 121 2.05 10.40 14.27
C PHE A 121 3.06 9.40 13.70
N ARG A 122 4.33 9.76 13.46
CA ARG A 122 5.35 8.85 12.94
C ARG A 122 5.45 7.54 13.71
N LYS A 123 5.55 7.62 15.05
CA LYS A 123 5.66 6.41 15.90
C LYS A 123 4.45 5.49 15.72
N LEU A 124 3.24 6.05 15.68
CA LEU A 124 2.01 5.30 15.52
C LEU A 124 1.99 4.56 14.17
N PHE A 125 2.37 5.25 13.08
CA PHE A 125 2.41 4.64 11.75
C PHE A 125 3.47 3.55 11.64
N TYR A 126 4.63 3.68 12.27
CA TYR A 126 5.63 2.62 12.28
C TYR A 126 5.11 1.35 12.96
N TYR A 127 4.44 1.47 14.11
CA TYR A 127 3.81 0.31 14.76
C TYR A 127 2.73 -0.32 13.88
N LEU A 128 1.90 0.50 13.24
CA LEU A 128 0.89 0.01 12.31
C LEU A 128 1.51 -0.74 11.12
N PHE A 129 2.59 -0.24 10.53
CA PHE A 129 3.23 -0.90 9.40
C PHE A 129 3.89 -2.22 9.78
N ILE A 130 4.50 -2.31 10.96
CA ILE A 130 5.02 -3.57 11.48
C ILE A 130 3.86 -4.55 11.70
N PHE A 131 2.77 -4.12 12.33
CA PHE A 131 1.59 -4.96 12.53
C PHE A 131 0.98 -5.40 11.19
N PHE A 132 0.87 -4.53 10.23
CA PHE A 132 0.36 -4.88 8.91
C PHE A 132 1.28 -5.84 8.15
N SER A 133 2.59 -5.70 8.29
CA SER A 133 3.52 -6.64 7.67
C SER A 133 3.32 -8.06 8.17
N THR A 134 3.00 -8.25 9.47
CA THR A 134 2.70 -9.59 10.03
C THR A 134 1.44 -10.22 9.45
N LEU A 135 0.46 -9.41 9.04
CA LEU A 135 -0.78 -9.89 8.44
C LEU A 135 -0.63 -10.26 6.95
N ILE A 136 0.29 -9.58 6.25
CA ILE A 136 0.50 -9.76 4.80
C ILE A 136 1.44 -10.94 4.52
N THR A 137 2.51 -11.03 5.30
CA THR A 137 3.55 -12.03 5.03
C THR A 137 3.23 -13.37 5.68
N PRO A 138 3.65 -14.51 5.07
CA PRO A 138 3.65 -15.78 5.75
C PRO A 138 4.48 -15.66 7.05
N PRO A 139 4.34 -16.62 8.01
CA PRO A 139 5.00 -16.55 9.31
C PRO A 139 6.52 -16.80 9.22
N ASP A 140 7.20 -15.95 8.47
CA ASP A 140 8.64 -15.92 8.28
C ASP A 140 9.18 -14.54 8.68
N VAL A 141 10.13 -14.53 9.63
CA VAL A 141 10.71 -13.31 10.20
C VAL A 141 11.40 -12.46 9.14
N ILE A 142 12.07 -13.08 8.17
CA ILE A 142 12.83 -12.37 7.14
C ILE A 142 11.89 -11.62 6.19
N SER A 143 10.85 -12.30 5.69
CA SER A 143 9.87 -11.69 4.79
C SER A 143 9.07 -10.59 5.49
N GLN A 144 8.73 -10.78 6.77
CA GLN A 144 8.06 -9.79 7.60
C GLN A 144 8.89 -8.52 7.78
N LEU A 145 10.19 -8.66 8.10
CA LEU A 145 11.10 -7.51 8.25
C LEU A 145 11.24 -6.75 6.92
N TRP A 146 11.45 -7.46 5.80
CA TRP A 146 11.53 -6.83 4.49
C TRP A 146 10.28 -6.04 4.13
N CYS A 147 9.11 -6.63 4.35
CA CYS A 147 7.83 -5.97 4.07
C CYS A 147 7.66 -4.72 4.94
N SER A 148 7.95 -4.80 6.25
CA SER A 148 7.84 -3.66 7.16
C SER A 148 8.79 -2.52 6.79
N ILE A 149 10.04 -2.83 6.44
CA ILE A 149 11.03 -1.85 6.00
C ILE A 149 10.56 -1.14 4.72
N CYS A 150 10.07 -1.90 3.73
CA CYS A 150 9.54 -1.31 2.49
C CYS A 150 8.39 -0.33 2.77
N LEU A 151 7.43 -0.69 3.64
CA LEU A 151 6.31 0.17 4.01
C LEU A 151 6.78 1.45 4.72
N ILE A 152 7.72 1.33 5.65
CA ILE A 152 8.30 2.47 6.35
C ILE A 152 9.06 3.39 5.38
N CYS A 153 9.84 2.85 4.45
CA CYS A 153 10.56 3.64 3.44
C CYS A 153 9.59 4.45 2.55
N ILE A 154 8.51 3.81 2.08
CA ILE A 154 7.48 4.50 1.29
C ILE A 154 6.86 5.65 2.09
N TYR A 155 6.54 5.41 3.36
CA TYR A 155 5.99 6.42 4.25
C TYR A 155 6.94 7.61 4.45
N GLU A 156 8.23 7.37 4.70
CA GLU A 156 9.23 8.43 4.86
C GLU A 156 9.44 9.24 3.57
N ILE A 157 9.42 8.59 2.41
CA ILE A 157 9.47 9.27 1.10
C ILE A 157 8.26 10.21 0.95
N LEU A 158 7.06 9.76 1.30
CA LEU A 158 5.85 10.60 1.25
C LEU A 158 5.94 11.81 2.18
N ILE A 159 6.45 11.63 3.40
CA ILE A 159 6.67 12.72 4.34
C ILE A 159 7.69 13.71 3.77
N PHE A 160 8.80 13.22 3.23
CA PHE A 160 9.85 14.05 2.66
C PHE A 160 9.30 14.92 1.51
N ILE A 161 8.55 14.32 0.59
CA ILE A 161 7.91 15.04 -0.52
C ILE A 161 6.98 16.13 0.02
N ASN A 162 6.15 15.84 1.01
CA ASN A 162 5.23 16.82 1.59
C ASN A 162 5.96 17.98 2.27
N ILE A 163 7.01 17.71 3.05
CA ILE A 163 7.83 18.74 3.68
C ILE A 163 8.50 19.61 2.62
N PHE A 164 9.01 19.02 1.56
CA PHE A 164 9.62 19.74 0.44
C PHE A 164 8.64 20.72 -0.22
N PHE A 165 7.41 20.28 -0.51
CA PHE A 165 6.36 21.12 -1.04
C PHE A 165 5.98 22.28 -0.10
N LEU A 166 5.94 22.03 1.21
CA LEU A 166 5.66 23.08 2.20
C LEU A 166 6.75 24.16 2.24
N ILE A 167 8.01 23.77 2.17
CA ILE A 167 9.15 24.69 2.15
C ILE A 167 9.10 25.54 0.88
N PHE A 168 8.86 24.93 -0.28
CA PHE A 168 8.73 25.65 -1.56
C PHE A 168 7.58 26.66 -1.56
N LYS A 169 6.43 26.27 -1.04
CA LYS A 169 5.26 27.16 -0.91
C LYS A 169 5.56 28.34 -0.01
N LYS A 170 6.25 28.11 1.11
CA LYS A 170 6.65 29.18 2.04
C LYS A 170 7.66 30.14 1.41
N PHE A 171 8.60 29.62 0.64
CA PHE A 171 9.62 30.42 -0.05
C PHE A 171 8.97 31.35 -1.09
N ASN A 172 8.05 30.83 -1.91
CA ASN A 172 7.34 31.64 -2.92
C ASN A 172 6.42 32.73 -2.32
N LEU A 173 5.94 32.52 -1.08
CA LEU A 173 5.15 33.54 -0.36
C LEU A 173 6.02 34.66 0.24
N VAL A 174 7.31 34.45 0.43
CA VAL A 174 8.26 35.46 0.95
C VAL A 174 8.88 36.27 -0.17
N THR A 175 8.91 35.74 -1.40
CA THR A 175 9.51 36.38 -2.58
C THR A 175 8.50 37.23 -3.40
N ASN A 176 7.22 37.11 -3.13
CA ASN A 176 6.14 37.97 -3.64
C ASN A 176 5.67 38.92 -2.55
#